data_9f53b434b00c4308955330044cf411f2
#
_entry.id   9f53b434b00c4308955330044cf411f2
#
_cell.length_a   1.000
_cell.length_b   1.000
_cell.length_c   1.000
_cell.angle_alpha   90.00
_cell.angle_beta   90.00
_cell.angle_gamma   90.00
#
_symmetry.space_group_name_H-M   'P 1'
#
loop_
_entity.id
_entity.type
_entity.pdbx_description
1 polymer ?
#
loop_
_entity_poly.entity_id
_entity_poly.type
_entity_poly.pdbx_seq_one_letter_code
_entity_poly.pdbx_strand_id
1 'polypeptide(L)'
;MGLTYIQATIANPAQPRRSARLKFLVDSGALYSVVPGSLLRRLGIKPGKSKTFILADGTEVKRLIGEARFRMNGEEGTSPVIFGEEGDSTLLGCISLEVLGFVLDPFKRELRPLPMMLASESVGRKQEHASDF
;
A
#
# COMPACT_ATOMS: atom_id res chain seq x y z
N MET A 1 0.84 14.88 -17.97
CA MET A 1 0.37 13.90 -16.99
C MET A 1 0.51 14.46 -15.59
N GLY A 2 -0.55 14.54 -14.83
CA GLY A 2 -0.47 15.02 -13.48
C GLY A 2 -0.17 13.90 -12.50
N LEU A 3 0.21 14.30 -11.30
CA LEU A 3 0.46 13.38 -10.20
C LEU A 3 -0.67 13.50 -9.19
N THR A 4 -1.00 12.39 -8.56
CA THR A 4 -2.04 12.36 -7.54
C THR A 4 -1.39 12.20 -6.18
N TYR A 5 -1.64 13.17 -5.29
CA TYR A 5 -1.16 13.12 -3.91
C TYR A 5 -2.33 13.01 -2.96
N ILE A 6 -2.15 12.25 -1.90
CA ILE A 6 -3.16 12.15 -0.85
C ILE A 6 -2.48 12.17 0.51
N GLN A 7 -3.25 12.49 1.52
CA GLN A 7 -2.81 12.39 2.90
C GLN A 7 -3.33 11.07 3.47
N ALA A 8 -2.46 10.35 4.15
CA ALA A 8 -2.85 9.13 4.84
C ALA A 8 -2.06 9.02 6.13
N THR A 9 -2.59 8.27 7.07
CA THR A 9 -1.92 8.05 8.35
C THR A 9 -1.30 6.66 8.33
N ILE A 10 -0.05 6.56 8.78
CA ILE A 10 0.58 5.27 9.01
C ILE A 10 0.78 5.08 10.50
N ALA A 11 0.72 3.85 10.95
CA ALA A 11 0.83 3.55 12.36
C ALA A 11 1.52 2.22 12.56
N ASN A 12 2.07 2.05 13.75
CA ASN A 12 2.63 0.78 14.18
C ASN A 12 1.46 -0.20 14.38
N PRO A 13 1.46 -1.35 13.70
CA PRO A 13 0.35 -2.30 13.85
C PRO A 13 0.13 -2.78 15.28
N ALA A 14 1.21 -2.92 16.04
CA ALA A 14 1.13 -3.39 17.43
C ALA A 14 0.80 -2.28 18.40
N GLN A 15 1.05 -1.03 18.02
CA GLN A 15 0.81 0.14 18.87
C GLN A 15 0.22 1.26 18.00
N PRO A 16 -1.07 1.16 17.67
CA PRO A 16 -1.66 2.10 16.68
C PRO A 16 -1.63 3.57 17.07
N ARG A 17 -1.39 3.88 18.35
CA ARG A 17 -1.23 5.28 18.76
C ARG A 17 0.07 5.88 18.24
N ARG A 18 1.05 5.03 17.95
CA ARG A 18 2.30 5.49 17.34
C ARG A 18 2.04 5.64 15.86
N SER A 19 1.70 6.85 15.48
CA SER A 19 1.26 7.12 14.12
C SER A 19 1.78 8.46 13.64
N ALA A 20 1.72 8.64 12.31
CA ALA A 20 2.11 9.87 11.67
C ALA A 20 1.30 10.04 10.41
N ARG A 21 0.98 11.29 10.08
CA ARG A 21 0.27 11.62 8.86
C ARG A 21 1.27 12.04 7.81
N LEU A 22 1.12 11.51 6.61
CA LEU A 22 2.04 11.76 5.51
C LEU A 22 1.29 12.10 4.24
N LYS A 23 1.99 12.84 3.39
CA LYS A 23 1.55 13.06 2.02
C LYS A 23 2.21 12.01 1.14
N PHE A 24 1.40 11.28 0.40
CA PHE A 24 1.87 10.20 -0.47
C PHE A 24 1.61 10.56 -1.92
N LEU A 25 2.57 10.21 -2.77
CA LEU A 25 2.31 10.17 -4.21
C LEU A 25 1.66 8.82 -4.49
N VAL A 26 0.47 8.84 -5.09
CA VAL A 26 -0.23 7.60 -5.45
C VAL A 26 0.37 7.06 -6.73
N ASP A 27 0.86 5.83 -6.67
CA ASP A 27 1.52 5.19 -7.80
C ASP A 27 1.03 3.75 -7.92
N SER A 28 0.01 3.56 -8.75
CA SER A 28 -0.58 2.24 -8.95
C SER A 28 0.35 1.31 -9.75
N GLY A 29 1.41 1.84 -10.33
CA GLY A 29 2.43 1.02 -10.99
C GLY A 29 3.45 0.47 -10.01
N ALA A 30 3.50 0.99 -8.79
CA ALA A 30 4.38 0.46 -7.75
C ALA A 30 3.62 -0.58 -6.95
N LEU A 31 4.24 -1.72 -6.70
CA LEU A 31 3.59 -2.77 -5.93
C LEU A 31 3.53 -2.40 -4.45
N TYR A 32 4.65 -1.95 -3.90
CA TYR A 32 4.76 -1.63 -2.48
C TYR A 32 4.72 -0.14 -2.23
N SER A 33 4.18 0.24 -1.08
CA SER A 33 4.30 1.62 -0.59
C SER A 33 5.70 1.84 -0.04
N VAL A 34 6.14 3.10 -0.06
CA VAL A 34 7.45 3.49 0.43
C VAL A 34 7.26 4.64 1.41
N VAL A 35 7.83 4.50 2.59
CA VAL A 35 7.78 5.51 3.65
C VAL A 35 9.20 5.70 4.16
N PRO A 36 9.60 6.93 4.51
CA PRO A 36 10.95 7.12 5.04
C PRO A 36 11.24 6.16 6.18
N GLY A 37 12.35 5.43 6.06
CA GLY A 37 12.70 4.43 7.06
C GLY A 37 12.90 5.02 8.44
N SER A 38 13.44 6.25 8.52
CA SER A 38 13.63 6.92 9.80
C SER A 38 12.29 7.15 10.51
N LEU A 39 11.24 7.46 9.76
CA LEU A 39 9.92 7.64 10.33
C LEU A 39 9.34 6.31 10.80
N LEU A 40 9.47 5.26 10.00
CA LEU A 40 8.99 3.94 10.40
C LEU A 40 9.66 3.49 11.69
N ARG A 41 10.98 3.70 11.80
CA ARG A 41 11.69 3.33 13.02
C ARG A 41 11.25 4.16 14.20
N ARG A 42 10.98 5.44 13.99
CA ARG A 42 10.49 6.30 15.06
C ARG A 42 9.14 5.86 15.57
N LEU A 43 8.33 5.24 14.70
CA LEU A 43 7.05 4.67 15.10
C LEU A 43 7.20 3.29 15.72
N GLY A 44 8.41 2.78 15.82
CA GLY A 44 8.68 1.48 16.42
C GLY A 44 8.46 0.32 15.48
N ILE A 45 8.32 0.59 14.19
CA ILE A 45 8.16 -0.46 13.18
C ILE A 45 9.53 -1.00 12.82
N LYS A 46 9.68 -2.32 12.91
CA LYS A 46 10.94 -2.98 12.61
C LYS A 46 10.86 -3.68 11.27
N PRO A 47 11.96 -3.66 10.49
CA PRO A 47 11.96 -4.40 9.24
C PRO A 47 11.91 -5.90 9.50
N GLY A 48 11.17 -6.62 8.64
CA GLY A 48 11.06 -8.06 8.75
C GLY A 48 11.94 -8.81 7.77
N LYS A 49 12.29 -8.16 6.64
CA LYS A 49 13.11 -8.80 5.61
C LYS A 49 13.68 -7.74 4.70
N SER A 50 14.57 -8.16 3.79
CA SER A 50 15.04 -7.28 2.74
C SER A 50 14.72 -7.88 1.38
N LYS A 51 14.62 -7.02 0.38
CA LYS A 51 14.39 -7.43 -1.00
C LYS A 51 15.22 -6.58 -1.93
N THR A 52 15.54 -7.16 -3.07
CA THR A 52 16.23 -6.44 -4.15
C THR A 52 15.19 -5.96 -5.14
N PHE A 53 15.26 -4.69 -5.50
CA PHE A 53 14.37 -4.07 -6.48
C PHE A 53 15.19 -3.61 -7.66
N ILE A 54 14.58 -3.67 -8.84
CA ILE A 54 15.24 -3.25 -10.08
C ILE A 54 14.61 -1.93 -10.51
N LEU A 55 15.43 -0.90 -10.64
CA LEU A 55 14.98 0.40 -11.09
C LEU A 55 14.82 0.42 -12.60
N ALA A 56 14.18 1.48 -13.11
CA ALA A 56 13.89 1.58 -14.53
C ALA A 56 15.14 1.54 -15.40
N ASP A 57 16.28 2.00 -14.87
CA ASP A 57 17.55 1.99 -15.61
C ASP A 57 18.30 0.67 -15.45
N GLY A 58 17.71 -0.33 -14.82
CA GLY A 58 18.36 -1.63 -14.60
C GLY A 58 19.18 -1.72 -13.32
N THR A 59 19.33 -0.63 -12.59
CA THR A 59 20.09 -0.63 -11.34
C THR A 59 19.34 -1.44 -10.29
N GLU A 60 20.08 -2.25 -9.54
CA GLU A 60 19.50 -3.00 -8.43
C GLU A 60 19.75 -2.27 -7.12
N VAL A 61 18.71 -2.20 -6.30
CA VAL A 61 18.83 -1.61 -4.98
C VAL A 61 18.19 -2.55 -3.97
N LYS A 62 18.74 -2.59 -2.77
CA LYS A 62 18.15 -3.36 -1.68
C LYS A 62 17.40 -2.44 -0.75
N ARG A 63 16.24 -2.90 -0.31
CA ARG A 63 15.44 -2.15 0.65
C ARG A 63 14.89 -3.11 1.69
N LEU A 64 14.77 -2.60 2.91
CA LEU A 64 14.13 -3.35 3.98
C LEU A 64 12.62 -3.19 3.86
N ILE A 65 11.89 -4.22 4.24
CA ILE A 65 10.44 -4.25 4.19
C ILE A 65 9.91 -4.60 5.57
N GLY A 66 8.90 -3.87 6.00
CA GLY A 66 8.17 -4.17 7.22
C GLY A 66 6.69 -4.07 6.95
N GLU A 67 5.91 -3.94 8.01
CA GLU A 67 4.46 -3.80 7.90
C GLU A 67 3.99 -2.61 8.69
N ALA A 68 3.07 -1.86 8.10
CA ALA A 68 2.50 -0.69 8.74
C ALA A 68 0.99 -0.72 8.57
N ARG A 69 0.30 -0.08 9.50
CA ARG A 69 -1.13 0.09 9.38
C ARG A 69 -1.38 1.41 8.66
N PHE A 70 -2.18 1.36 7.61
CA PHE A 70 -2.54 2.55 6.84
C PHE A 70 -3.99 2.91 7.13
N ARG A 71 -4.26 4.21 7.25
CA ARG A 71 -5.62 4.72 7.45
C ARG A 71 -5.86 5.89 6.52
N MET A 72 -7.02 5.86 5.85
CA MET A 72 -7.40 6.93 4.93
C MET A 72 -8.91 6.88 4.73
N ASN A 73 -9.58 8.01 4.88
CA ASN A 73 -11.01 8.14 4.60
C ASN A 73 -11.87 7.09 5.33
N GLY A 74 -11.52 6.80 6.58
CA GLY A 74 -12.29 5.83 7.37
C GLY A 74 -11.93 4.38 7.11
N GLU A 75 -11.09 4.12 6.12
CA GLU A 75 -10.61 2.77 5.83
C GLU A 75 -9.26 2.57 6.48
N GLU A 76 -8.98 1.35 6.92
CA GLU A 76 -7.67 1.04 7.45
C GLU A 76 -7.34 -0.43 7.25
N GLY A 77 -6.04 -0.71 7.20
CA GLY A 77 -5.56 -2.06 7.07
C GLY A 77 -4.05 -2.10 7.12
N THR A 78 -3.51 -3.30 7.32
CA THR A 78 -2.07 -3.51 7.40
C THR A 78 -1.54 -3.88 6.02
N SER A 79 -0.42 -3.31 5.66
CA SER A 79 0.18 -3.47 4.34
C SER A 79 1.70 -3.50 4.46
N PRO A 80 2.37 -4.26 3.57
CA PRO A 80 3.83 -4.17 3.49
C PRO A 80 4.25 -2.75 3.14
N VAL A 81 5.39 -2.35 3.67
CA VAL A 81 5.94 -1.03 3.41
C VAL A 81 7.45 -1.12 3.30
N ILE A 82 8.01 -0.44 2.31
CA ILE A 82 9.44 -0.35 2.11
C ILE A 82 9.98 0.76 3.00
N PHE A 83 11.09 0.47 3.68
CA PHE A 83 11.84 1.48 4.44
C PHE A 83 12.60 2.32 3.42
N GLY A 84 12.04 3.47 3.07
CA GLY A 84 12.65 4.36 2.09
C GLY A 84 13.95 4.95 2.59
N GLU A 85 14.89 5.10 1.69
CA GLU A 85 16.16 5.72 1.96
C GLU A 85 16.19 7.11 1.36
N GLU A 86 17.23 7.86 1.68
CA GLU A 86 17.35 9.22 1.19
C GLU A 86 17.23 9.23 -0.32
N GLY A 87 16.41 10.14 -0.85
CA GLY A 87 16.15 10.20 -2.28
C GLY A 87 14.96 9.40 -2.74
N ASP A 88 14.47 8.47 -1.93
CA ASP A 88 13.28 7.70 -2.30
C ASP A 88 12.03 8.55 -2.09
N SER A 89 11.09 8.44 -3.03
CA SER A 89 9.80 9.13 -2.89
C SER A 89 8.91 8.41 -1.90
N THR A 90 8.04 9.17 -1.23
CA THR A 90 7.01 8.59 -0.37
C THR A 90 5.84 8.21 -1.27
N LEU A 91 5.61 6.91 -1.43
CA LEU A 91 4.67 6.37 -2.39
C LEU A 91 3.59 5.54 -1.73
N LEU A 92 2.37 5.65 -2.24
CA LEU A 92 1.30 4.73 -1.89
C LEU A 92 1.14 3.76 -3.07
N GLY A 93 1.50 2.50 -2.83
CA GLY A 93 1.53 1.51 -3.89
C GLY A 93 0.25 0.69 -3.99
N CYS A 94 0.25 -0.22 -4.96
CA CYS A 94 -0.93 -0.99 -5.34
C CYS A 94 -1.47 -1.84 -4.20
N ILE A 95 -0.61 -2.53 -3.47
CA ILE A 95 -1.07 -3.41 -2.40
C ILE A 95 -1.77 -2.60 -1.31
N SER A 96 -1.18 -1.47 -0.91
CA SER A 96 -1.79 -0.61 0.12
C SER A 96 -3.14 -0.07 -0.35
N LEU A 97 -3.23 0.34 -1.63
CA LEU A 97 -4.49 0.81 -2.18
C LEU A 97 -5.57 -0.27 -2.10
N GLU A 98 -5.22 -1.51 -2.46
CA GLU A 98 -6.18 -2.59 -2.42
C GLU A 98 -6.61 -2.93 -1.00
N VAL A 99 -5.66 -2.93 -0.07
CA VAL A 99 -5.96 -3.16 1.34
C VAL A 99 -6.94 -2.11 1.86
N LEU A 100 -6.77 -0.86 1.43
CA LEU A 100 -7.65 0.22 1.83
C LEU A 100 -8.96 0.26 1.04
N GLY A 101 -9.08 -0.58 0.00
CA GLY A 101 -10.30 -0.65 -0.77
C GLY A 101 -10.44 0.44 -1.83
N PHE A 102 -9.33 0.90 -2.37
CA PHE A 102 -9.35 1.97 -3.37
C PHE A 102 -8.63 1.57 -4.64
N VAL A 103 -9.02 2.21 -5.72
CA VAL A 103 -8.33 2.11 -7.00
C VAL A 103 -8.17 3.52 -7.55
N LEU A 104 -7.06 3.77 -8.23
CA LEU A 104 -6.80 5.07 -8.84
C LEU A 104 -7.49 5.14 -10.19
N ASP A 105 -8.34 6.17 -10.37
CA ASP A 105 -8.92 6.47 -11.68
C ASP A 105 -7.88 7.29 -12.45
N PRO A 106 -7.27 6.74 -13.49
CA PRO A 106 -6.19 7.43 -14.19
C PRO A 106 -6.67 8.65 -14.98
N PHE A 107 -7.95 8.69 -15.34
CA PHE A 107 -8.47 9.82 -16.12
C PHE A 107 -8.80 10.99 -15.22
N LYS A 108 -9.45 10.74 -14.09
CA LYS A 108 -9.83 11.80 -13.15
C LYS A 108 -8.77 12.06 -12.11
N ARG A 109 -7.76 11.19 -12.02
CA ARG A 109 -6.67 11.28 -11.06
C ARG A 109 -7.16 11.36 -9.64
N GLU A 110 -8.15 10.55 -9.34
CA GLU A 110 -8.71 10.48 -8.00
C GLU A 110 -8.89 9.03 -7.60
N LEU A 111 -8.95 8.80 -6.31
CA LEU A 111 -9.18 7.45 -5.79
C LEU A 111 -10.67 7.18 -5.79
N ARG A 112 -11.02 5.96 -6.13
CA ARG A 112 -12.38 5.49 -6.14
C ARG A 112 -12.47 4.21 -5.32
N PRO A 113 -13.63 3.95 -4.71
CA PRO A 113 -13.81 2.67 -4.03
C PRO A 113 -13.61 1.51 -5.00
N LEU A 114 -12.86 0.53 -4.55
CA LEU A 114 -12.65 -0.69 -5.33
C LEU A 114 -13.86 -1.59 -5.12
N PRO A 115 -14.54 -2.01 -6.20
CA PRO A 115 -15.65 -2.94 -6.02
C PRO A 115 -15.16 -4.24 -5.40
N MET A 116 -15.80 -4.62 -4.30
CA MET A 116 -15.45 -5.84 -3.59
C MET A 116 -16.47 -6.90 -3.90
N MET A 117 -16.03 -8.01 -4.47
CA MET A 117 -16.91 -9.11 -4.80
C MET A 117 -16.44 -10.35 -4.08
N LEU A 118 -17.37 -10.98 -3.40
CA LEU A 118 -17.11 -12.26 -2.77
C LEU A 118 -17.57 -13.38 -3.68
N ALA A 119 -16.76 -14.42 -3.80
CA ALA A 119 -17.19 -15.60 -4.50
C ALA A 119 -18.36 -16.22 -3.73
N SER A 120 -19.46 -16.49 -4.42
CA SER A 120 -20.66 -16.96 -3.79
C SER A 120 -21.45 -17.82 -4.76
N GLU A 121 -22.01 -18.93 -4.28
CA GLU A 121 -22.85 -19.76 -5.11
C GLU A 121 -24.13 -19.07 -5.51
N SER A 122 -24.54 -18.09 -4.74
CA SER A 122 -25.76 -17.38 -5.06
C SER A 122 -25.59 -16.51 -6.30
N VAL A 123 -24.36 -16.32 -6.71
CA VAL A 123 -24.12 -15.56 -7.91
C VAL A 123 -24.06 -16.54 -9.08
N GLY A 124 -25.12 -16.69 -9.71
CA GLY A 124 -25.17 -17.56 -10.87
C GLY A 124 -24.50 -18.89 -10.70
N ARG A 125 -24.23 -18.97 -9.78
CA ARG A 125 -24.01 -19.78 -9.84
C ARG A 125 -23.67 -20.65 -9.74
N LYS A 126 -23.62 -20.95 -9.80
CA LYS A 126 -23.29 -21.67 -9.46
C LYS A 126 -22.36 -22.27 -9.60
N GLN A 127 -22.02 -22.36 -9.33
CA GLN A 127 -21.22 -22.84 -9.43
C GLN A 127 -20.55 -23.56 -9.21
N GLU A 128 -20.57 -23.79 -9.03
CA GLU A 128 -19.95 -24.32 -8.84
C GLU A 128 -19.22 -24.81 -8.76
N HIS A 129 -19.22 -24.83 -8.73
CA HIS A 129 -18.44 -25.15 -8.65
C HIS A 129 -17.59 -25.16 -8.24
N ALA A 130 -17.70 -25.08 -8.03
CA ALA A 130 -16.96 -24.97 -7.73
C ALA A 130 -16.19 -25.24 -7.30
N SER A 131 -16.04 -25.43 -7.10
CA SER A 131 -15.42 -25.61 -6.83
C SER A 131 -14.64 -25.78 -6.56
N ASP A 132 -14.39 -25.79 -6.52
CA ASP A 132 -13.80 -25.88 -6.34
C ASP A 132 -12.89 -25.76 -5.99
N PHE A 133 -12.48 -25.25 -5.83
CA PHE A 133 -11.64 -25.16 -5.61
C PHE A 133 -11.05 -25.62 -5.36
#